data_0ce1dbee8d3f8a5e07256e13af1e8d04
#
_entry.id   0ce1dbee8d3f8a5e07256e13af1e8d04
#
_cell.length_a   1.000
_cell.length_b   1.000
_cell.length_c   1.000
_cell.angle_alpha   90.00
_cell.angle_beta   90.00
_cell.angle_gamma   90.00
#
_symmetry.space_group_name_H-M   'P 1'
#
loop_
_entity.id
_entity.type
_entity.pdbx_description
1 polymer ?
#
loop_
_entity_poly.entity_id
_entity_poly.type
_entity_poly.pdbx_seq_one_letter_code
_entity_poly.pdbx_strand_id
1 'polypeptide(L)'
;IIDGVCEAARHRKAHAVLHVDEQAFDALNSCNVPSICATQMIEHECIGTEWEWENDPEVSIVVADDLVSAVAMYNRYSPSFVLSVMSDDADELEEAWRTSNSPFFGDGMTRWVDGQYALHKPELGLSNWQNGRTFSRGGILSGDSIFTIRYRVRQTDSMIKR
;
A
#
# COMPACT_ATOMS: atom_id res chain seq x y z
N ILE A 1 -0.21 4.59 15.27
CA ILE A 1 0.22 5.30 14.05
C ILE A 1 0.90 6.60 14.43
N ILE A 2 0.23 7.55 15.11
CA ILE A 2 0.75 8.89 15.45
C ILE A 2 2.09 8.79 16.17
N ASP A 3 2.19 7.98 17.21
CA ASP A 3 3.45 7.83 17.97
C ASP A 3 4.60 7.36 17.08
N GLY A 4 4.33 6.42 16.16
CA GLY A 4 5.34 5.93 15.22
C GLY A 4 5.81 7.01 14.23
N VAL A 5 4.89 7.82 13.70
CA VAL A 5 5.24 8.93 12.80
C VAL A 5 6.02 10.02 13.55
N CYS A 6 5.59 10.35 14.75
CA CYS A 6 6.30 11.31 15.60
C CYS A 6 7.69 10.81 16.02
N GLU A 7 7.85 9.50 16.25
CA GLU A 7 9.16 8.92 16.55
C GLU A 7 10.09 8.97 15.32
N ALA A 8 9.57 8.64 14.14
CA ALA A 8 10.31 8.79 12.89
C ALA A 8 10.78 10.23 12.67
N ALA A 9 9.94 11.21 12.98
CA ALA A 9 10.29 12.62 12.90
C ALA A 9 11.44 12.98 13.89
N ARG A 10 11.36 12.50 15.13
CA ARG A 10 12.42 12.72 16.13
C ARG A 10 13.76 12.13 15.66
N HIS A 11 13.75 10.90 15.13
CA HIS A 11 14.96 10.28 14.60
C HIS A 11 15.58 11.05 13.43
N ARG A 12 14.75 11.66 12.59
CA ARG A 12 15.18 12.48 11.46
C ARG A 12 15.52 13.91 11.84
N LYS A 13 15.23 14.34 13.07
CA LYS A 13 15.30 15.74 13.52
C LYS A 13 14.42 16.67 12.68
N ALA A 14 13.27 16.18 12.29
CA ALA A 14 12.27 16.80 11.43
C ALA A 14 10.93 16.96 12.18
N HIS A 15 9.92 17.50 11.52
CA HIS A 15 8.55 17.54 12.01
C HIS A 15 7.72 16.48 11.29
N ALA A 16 6.69 15.94 11.95
CA ALA A 16 5.72 15.09 11.28
C ALA A 16 4.57 15.93 10.72
N VAL A 17 4.05 15.55 9.56
CA VAL A 17 2.86 16.17 8.97
C VAL A 17 1.77 15.11 8.85
N LEU A 18 0.62 15.40 9.46
CA LEU A 18 -0.58 14.55 9.44
C LEU A 18 -1.63 15.20 8.55
N HIS A 19 -1.88 14.63 7.39
CA HIS A 19 -2.96 15.04 6.50
C HIS A 19 -4.24 14.30 6.89
N VAL A 20 -5.24 15.01 7.37
CA VAL A 20 -6.39 14.41 8.05
C VAL A 20 -7.71 14.88 7.47
N ASP A 21 -8.71 14.00 7.45
CA ASP A 21 -10.09 14.40 7.22
C ASP A 21 -10.71 15.03 8.48
N GLU A 22 -11.94 15.52 8.37
CA GLU A 22 -12.64 16.20 9.47
C GLU A 22 -12.81 15.28 10.68
N GLN A 23 -13.16 14.03 10.47
CA GLN A 23 -13.37 13.05 11.55
C GLN A 23 -12.07 12.70 12.26
N ALA A 24 -11.00 12.49 11.51
CA ALA A 24 -9.67 12.26 12.07
C ALA A 24 -9.17 13.50 12.82
N PHE A 25 -9.43 14.70 12.30
CA PHE A 25 -9.07 15.95 12.96
C PHE A 25 -9.75 16.11 14.31
N ASP A 26 -11.05 15.85 14.38
CA ASP A 26 -11.82 15.93 15.62
C ASP A 26 -11.35 14.88 16.65
N ALA A 27 -11.07 13.67 16.19
CA ALA A 27 -10.51 12.62 17.03
C ALA A 27 -9.14 13.01 17.58
N LEU A 28 -8.27 13.59 16.76
CA LEU A 28 -6.94 14.06 17.16
C LEU A 28 -6.99 15.23 18.15
N ASN A 29 -7.94 16.15 18.00
CA ASN A 29 -8.12 17.26 18.94
C ASN A 29 -8.50 16.79 20.35
N SER A 30 -9.11 15.61 20.46
CA SER A 30 -9.39 14.97 21.75
C SER A 30 -8.19 14.24 22.34
N CYS A 31 -7.14 14.03 21.55
CA CYS A 31 -5.91 13.36 21.94
C CYS A 31 -4.81 14.39 22.18
N ASN A 32 -3.85 14.04 23.04
CA ASN A 32 -2.68 14.88 23.26
C ASN A 32 -1.63 14.64 22.15
N VAL A 33 -1.86 15.22 20.98
CA VAL A 33 -0.91 15.10 19.86
C VAL A 33 0.40 15.82 20.20
N PRO A 34 1.56 15.16 20.08
CA PRO A 34 2.84 15.80 20.37
C PRO A 34 3.08 17.02 19.47
N SER A 35 3.68 18.07 20.04
CA SER A 35 3.97 19.34 19.34
C SER A 35 4.90 19.21 18.12
N ILE A 36 5.56 18.08 17.96
CA ILE A 36 6.39 17.75 16.77
C ILE A 36 5.52 17.40 15.55
N CYS A 37 4.23 17.15 15.73
CA CYS A 37 3.29 16.81 14.66
C CYS A 37 2.46 18.04 14.28
N ALA A 38 2.53 18.43 13.02
CA ALA A 38 1.63 19.41 12.42
C ALA A 38 0.44 18.68 11.79
N THR A 39 -0.76 19.22 11.92
CA THR A 39 -1.98 18.68 11.33
C THR A 39 -2.45 19.58 10.21
N GLN A 40 -2.74 18.99 9.05
CA GLN A 40 -3.28 19.68 7.87
C GLN A 40 -4.56 18.99 7.42
N MET A 41 -5.60 19.77 7.11
CA MET A 41 -6.82 19.21 6.53
C MET A 41 -6.54 18.72 5.11
N ILE A 42 -7.06 17.53 4.79
CA ILE A 42 -6.95 16.95 3.45
C ILE A 42 -8.31 17.01 2.74
N GLU A 43 -8.32 17.44 1.50
CA GLU A 43 -9.48 17.31 0.64
C GLU A 43 -9.62 15.88 0.14
N HIS A 44 -10.84 15.45 -0.11
CA HIS A 44 -11.15 14.06 -0.46
C HIS A 44 -10.41 13.59 -1.72
N GLU A 45 -10.20 14.49 -2.68
CA GLU A 45 -9.46 14.23 -3.91
C GLU A 45 -7.96 14.00 -3.68
N CYS A 46 -7.43 14.47 -2.56
CA CYS A 46 -6.02 14.39 -2.21
C CYS A 46 -5.67 13.15 -1.37
N ILE A 47 -6.63 12.30 -1.01
CA ILE A 47 -6.38 11.07 -0.22
C ILE A 47 -5.36 10.14 -0.89
N GLY A 48 -5.34 10.11 -2.23
CA GLY A 48 -4.42 9.30 -3.02
C GLY A 48 -3.01 9.88 -3.20
N THR A 49 -2.69 10.98 -2.51
CA THR A 49 -1.34 11.54 -2.59
C THR A 49 -0.32 10.62 -1.95
N GLU A 50 0.70 10.24 -2.71
CA GLU A 50 1.84 9.50 -2.19
C GLU A 50 2.86 10.50 -1.64
N TRP A 51 2.99 10.54 -0.32
CA TRP A 51 3.91 11.44 0.35
C TRP A 51 5.33 10.87 0.33
N GLU A 52 6.25 11.58 -0.27
CA GLU A 52 7.66 11.24 -0.26
C GLU A 52 8.34 11.86 0.97
N TRP A 53 8.92 11.01 1.81
CA TRP A 53 9.58 11.46 3.03
C TRP A 53 11.00 11.96 2.77
N GLU A 54 11.16 12.97 1.95
CA GLU A 54 12.48 13.55 1.71
C GLU A 54 13.05 14.19 2.97
N ASN A 55 12.25 14.96 3.68
CA ASN A 55 12.62 15.65 4.92
C ASN A 55 11.71 15.24 6.08
N ASP A 56 10.48 15.66 6.02
CA ASP A 56 9.49 15.44 7.06
C ASP A 56 8.69 14.15 6.81
N PRO A 57 8.46 13.30 7.82
CA PRO A 57 7.50 12.21 7.70
C PRO A 57 6.10 12.74 7.50
N GLU A 58 5.43 12.31 6.43
CA GLU A 58 4.09 12.72 6.08
C GLU A 58 3.17 11.51 5.90
N VAL A 59 1.96 11.56 6.45
CA VAL A 59 0.95 10.49 6.30
C VAL A 59 -0.44 11.08 6.17
N SER A 60 -1.29 10.43 5.36
CA SER A 60 -2.73 10.69 5.36
C SER A 60 -3.42 9.79 6.38
N ILE A 61 -4.32 10.36 7.17
CA ILE A 61 -5.15 9.66 8.16
C ILE A 61 -6.60 10.01 7.87
N VAL A 62 -7.38 9.02 7.51
CA VAL A 62 -8.79 9.17 7.15
C VAL A 62 -9.61 8.16 7.93
N VAL A 63 -10.76 8.57 8.43
CA VAL A 63 -11.69 7.71 9.15
C VAL A 63 -12.74 7.19 8.18
N ALA A 64 -12.94 5.87 8.17
CA ALA A 64 -14.01 5.21 7.43
C ALA A 64 -15.05 4.65 8.41
N ASP A 65 -16.30 4.55 7.97
CA ASP A 65 -17.39 4.05 8.81
C ASP A 65 -17.23 2.58 9.19
N ASP A 66 -16.64 1.80 8.28
CA ASP A 66 -16.39 0.37 8.46
C ASP A 66 -15.23 -0.12 7.56
N LEU A 67 -14.84 -1.39 7.71
CA LEU A 67 -13.78 -1.99 6.92
C LEU A 67 -14.12 -2.06 5.42
N VAL A 68 -15.37 -2.24 5.06
CA VAL A 68 -15.81 -2.29 3.65
C VAL A 68 -15.57 -0.94 2.97
N SER A 69 -15.95 0.14 3.66
CA SER A 69 -15.72 1.51 3.21
C SER A 69 -14.22 1.83 3.14
N ALA A 70 -13.44 1.39 4.10
CA ALA A 70 -11.99 1.56 4.11
C ALA A 70 -11.33 0.84 2.92
N VAL A 71 -11.72 -0.40 2.63
CA VAL A 71 -11.22 -1.16 1.46
C VAL A 71 -11.65 -0.51 0.14
N ALA A 72 -12.87 0.02 0.07
CA ALA A 72 -13.33 0.75 -1.11
C ALA A 72 -12.49 2.03 -1.35
N MET A 73 -12.14 2.75 -0.29
CA MET A 73 -11.24 3.91 -0.36
C MET A 73 -9.83 3.49 -0.80
N TYR A 74 -9.30 2.42 -0.23
CA TYR A 74 -8.01 1.85 -0.66
C TYR A 74 -8.03 1.52 -2.16
N ASN A 75 -9.03 0.81 -2.64
CA ASN A 75 -9.16 0.43 -4.05
C ASN A 75 -9.24 1.63 -5.00
N ARG A 76 -9.79 2.74 -4.52
CA ARG A 76 -9.96 3.96 -5.31
C ARG A 76 -8.74 4.86 -5.33
N TYR A 77 -8.07 5.01 -4.21
CA TYR A 77 -7.07 6.07 -4.01
C TYR A 77 -5.64 5.55 -3.87
N SER A 78 -5.44 4.29 -3.50
CA SER A 78 -4.08 3.75 -3.32
C SER A 78 -3.43 3.35 -4.66
N PRO A 79 -2.09 3.24 -4.68
CA PRO A 79 -1.37 2.70 -5.83
C PRO A 79 -1.58 1.20 -6.04
N SER A 80 -2.48 0.56 -5.28
CA SER A 80 -2.75 -0.88 -5.33
C SER A 80 -1.47 -1.71 -5.17
N PHE A 81 -0.73 -1.48 -4.10
CA PHE A 81 0.53 -2.16 -3.84
C PHE A 81 0.46 -3.04 -2.60
N VAL A 82 0.62 -2.48 -1.42
CA VAL A 82 0.56 -3.21 -0.14
C VAL A 82 -0.65 -2.74 0.65
N LEU A 83 -1.43 -3.68 1.16
CA LEU A 83 -2.49 -3.43 2.12
C LEU A 83 -2.20 -4.21 3.40
N SER A 84 -2.16 -3.52 4.51
CA SER A 84 -2.07 -4.12 5.84
C SER A 84 -3.36 -3.82 6.61
N VAL A 85 -4.05 -4.87 7.03
CA VAL A 85 -5.28 -4.78 7.81
C VAL A 85 -5.05 -5.39 9.19
N MET A 86 -5.40 -4.68 10.23
CA MET A 86 -5.35 -5.16 11.60
C MET A 86 -6.77 -5.30 12.14
N SER A 87 -7.23 -6.53 12.26
CA SER A 87 -8.51 -6.90 12.87
C SER A 87 -8.36 -8.21 13.64
N ASP A 88 -9.09 -8.37 14.72
CA ASP A 88 -9.21 -9.64 15.47
C ASP A 88 -10.30 -10.54 14.86
N ASP A 89 -11.05 -10.06 13.87
CA ASP A 89 -12.09 -10.81 13.17
C ASP A 89 -11.53 -11.43 11.88
N ALA A 90 -11.50 -12.77 11.86
CA ALA A 90 -10.97 -13.52 10.71
C ALA A 90 -11.86 -13.42 9.46
N ASP A 91 -13.16 -13.24 9.62
CA ASP A 91 -14.11 -13.12 8.51
C ASP A 91 -13.95 -11.73 7.86
N GLU A 92 -13.72 -10.68 8.65
CA GLU A 92 -13.37 -9.36 8.13
C GLU A 92 -12.04 -9.36 7.34
N LEU A 93 -11.02 -10.04 7.86
CA LEU A 93 -9.72 -10.16 7.16
C LEU A 93 -9.86 -10.89 5.82
N GLU A 94 -10.62 -11.99 5.80
CA GLU A 94 -10.87 -12.76 4.57
C GLU A 94 -11.68 -11.94 3.54
N GLU A 95 -12.69 -11.18 3.98
CA GLU A 95 -13.46 -10.32 3.09
C GLU A 95 -12.62 -9.16 2.56
N ALA A 96 -11.80 -8.54 3.40
CA ALA A 96 -10.87 -7.50 2.98
C ALA A 96 -9.86 -8.03 1.94
N TRP A 97 -9.31 -9.23 2.16
CA TRP A 97 -8.46 -9.91 1.18
C TRP A 97 -9.15 -10.11 -0.17
N ARG A 98 -10.38 -10.60 -0.15
CA ARG A 98 -11.12 -10.93 -1.38
C ARG A 98 -11.57 -9.72 -2.17
N THR A 99 -11.81 -8.59 -1.49
CA THR A 99 -12.36 -7.38 -2.11
C THR A 99 -11.33 -6.30 -2.40
N SER A 100 -10.11 -6.42 -1.85
CA SER A 100 -9.05 -5.44 -2.08
C SER A 100 -8.29 -5.67 -3.39
N ASN A 101 -7.92 -4.56 -4.02
CA ASN A 101 -7.05 -4.54 -5.19
C ASN A 101 -5.57 -4.59 -4.79
N SER A 102 -5.22 -5.41 -3.82
CA SER A 102 -3.86 -5.49 -3.29
C SER A 102 -3.15 -6.75 -3.78
N PRO A 103 -2.00 -6.64 -4.43
CA PRO A 103 -1.16 -7.79 -4.77
C PRO A 103 -0.42 -8.36 -3.56
N PHE A 104 -0.30 -7.60 -2.49
CA PHE A 104 0.28 -8.04 -1.23
C PHE A 104 -0.60 -7.60 -0.06
N PHE A 105 -1.18 -8.57 0.62
CA PHE A 105 -2.06 -8.36 1.75
C PHE A 105 -1.44 -8.98 3.01
N GLY A 106 -1.47 -8.24 4.10
CA GLY A 106 -0.95 -8.69 5.38
C GLY A 106 -1.69 -8.13 6.58
N ASP A 107 -1.34 -8.63 7.75
CA ASP A 107 -1.87 -8.24 9.04
C ASP A 107 -0.78 -7.58 9.90
N GLY A 108 -0.70 -6.28 9.90
CA GLY A 108 0.32 -5.54 10.64
C GLY A 108 1.74 -5.64 10.05
N MET A 109 1.88 -6.14 8.83
CA MET A 109 3.16 -6.18 8.12
C MET A 109 3.53 -4.81 7.57
N THR A 110 4.81 -4.54 7.53
CA THR A 110 5.37 -3.37 6.88
C THR A 110 6.00 -3.76 5.54
N ARG A 111 6.21 -2.80 4.66
CA ARG A 111 6.87 -3.01 3.38
C ARG A 111 8.23 -3.71 3.46
N TRP A 112 8.93 -3.62 4.60
CA TRP A 112 10.20 -4.30 4.82
C TRP A 112 10.11 -5.82 4.84
N VAL A 113 8.95 -6.38 5.15
CA VAL A 113 8.74 -7.83 5.25
C VAL A 113 8.14 -8.45 4.01
N ASP A 114 7.58 -7.66 3.08
CA ASP A 114 6.87 -8.16 1.91
C ASP A 114 7.80 -8.87 0.90
N GLY A 115 8.81 -8.20 0.38
CA GLY A 115 9.72 -8.77 -0.61
C GLY A 115 10.80 -9.63 -0.01
N GLN A 116 11.60 -9.07 0.87
CA GLN A 116 12.81 -9.70 1.36
C GLN A 116 12.53 -10.85 2.33
N TYR A 117 11.56 -10.70 3.21
CA TYR A 117 11.26 -11.68 4.25
C TYR A 117 10.15 -12.65 3.85
N ALA A 118 9.01 -12.17 3.36
CA ALA A 118 7.89 -13.02 3.02
C ALA A 118 8.09 -13.76 1.71
N LEU A 119 8.62 -13.10 0.68
CA LEU A 119 8.82 -13.69 -0.65
C LEU A 119 10.24 -14.22 -0.87
N HIS A 120 11.19 -13.90 0.01
CA HIS A 120 12.61 -14.23 -0.15
C HIS A 120 13.20 -13.77 -1.48
N LYS A 121 12.77 -12.61 -1.97
CA LYS A 121 13.16 -12.03 -3.25
C LYS A 121 13.45 -10.56 -3.10
N PRO A 122 14.38 -10.01 -3.90
CA PRO A 122 14.54 -8.57 -4.02
C PRO A 122 13.24 -7.95 -4.54
N GLU A 123 12.65 -7.10 -3.78
CA GLU A 123 11.43 -6.39 -4.11
C GLU A 123 11.77 -5.07 -4.81
N LEU A 124 11.05 -4.70 -5.87
CA LEU A 124 11.31 -3.52 -6.69
C LEU A 124 10.44 -2.32 -6.31
N GLY A 125 9.54 -2.45 -5.34
CA GLY A 125 8.63 -1.38 -4.94
C GLY A 125 7.56 -1.04 -5.97
N LEU A 126 7.24 -1.98 -6.85
CA LEU A 126 6.29 -1.78 -7.94
C LEU A 126 5.22 -2.86 -7.93
N SER A 127 3.98 -2.45 -8.20
CA SER A 127 2.83 -3.33 -8.32
C SER A 127 2.59 -3.75 -9.77
N ASN A 128 2.16 -5.00 -9.95
CA ASN A 128 1.60 -5.50 -11.20
C ASN A 128 0.08 -5.38 -11.27
N TRP A 129 -0.55 -4.71 -10.32
CA TRP A 129 -1.98 -4.52 -10.32
C TRP A 129 -2.37 -3.39 -11.29
N GLN A 130 -3.10 -3.73 -12.35
CA GLN A 130 -3.55 -2.77 -13.35
C GLN A 130 -4.95 -3.14 -13.84
N ASN A 131 -5.81 -2.15 -13.97
CA ASN A 131 -7.17 -2.35 -14.48
C ASN A 131 -7.97 -3.44 -13.73
N GLY A 132 -7.87 -3.46 -12.42
CA GLY A 132 -8.60 -4.38 -11.55
C GLY A 132 -8.07 -5.81 -11.52
N ARG A 133 -6.85 -6.06 -11.96
CA ARG A 133 -6.22 -7.40 -11.96
C ARG A 133 -4.70 -7.35 -11.92
N THR A 134 -4.09 -8.46 -11.53
CA THR A 134 -2.64 -8.63 -11.71
C THR A 134 -2.29 -8.87 -13.17
N PHE A 135 -1.30 -8.16 -13.67
CA PHE A 135 -0.90 -8.18 -15.07
C PHE A 135 0.12 -9.27 -15.40
N SER A 136 0.88 -9.76 -14.43
CA SER A 136 1.99 -10.69 -14.60
C SER A 136 1.98 -11.79 -13.55
N ARG A 137 2.99 -12.66 -13.54
CA ARG A 137 3.11 -13.84 -12.68
C ARG A 137 3.12 -13.54 -11.19
N GLY A 138 3.57 -12.36 -10.79
CA GLY A 138 3.59 -11.92 -9.41
C GLY A 138 2.88 -10.58 -9.28
N GLY A 139 2.12 -10.39 -8.23
CA GLY A 139 1.48 -9.12 -7.92
C GLY A 139 2.50 -8.02 -7.64
N ILE A 140 3.60 -8.37 -6.98
CA ILE A 140 4.73 -7.49 -6.72
C ILE A 140 5.87 -7.82 -7.68
N LEU A 141 6.45 -6.78 -8.27
CA LEU A 141 7.63 -6.94 -9.13
C LEU A 141 8.87 -7.24 -8.28
N SER A 142 9.53 -8.29 -8.60
CA SER A 142 10.79 -8.74 -7.99
C SER A 142 11.87 -8.93 -9.05
N GLY A 143 13.11 -9.20 -8.62
CA GLY A 143 14.24 -9.35 -9.54
C GLY A 143 14.06 -10.39 -10.64
N ASP A 144 13.24 -11.42 -10.40
CA ASP A 144 12.89 -12.44 -11.40
C ASP A 144 11.74 -12.01 -12.36
N SER A 145 11.16 -10.84 -12.14
CA SER A 145 10.10 -10.27 -13.00
C SER A 145 10.61 -9.29 -14.04
N ILE A 146 11.88 -8.90 -13.99
CA ILE A 146 12.46 -7.88 -14.88
C ILE A 146 12.87 -8.38 -16.26
N PHE A 147 12.69 -9.67 -16.55
CA PHE A 147 12.99 -10.23 -17.85
C PHE A 147 11.78 -10.93 -18.46
N THR A 148 11.76 -10.97 -19.78
CA THR A 148 10.72 -11.66 -20.56
C THR A 148 11.36 -12.76 -21.41
N ILE A 149 10.77 -13.95 -21.35
CA ILE A 149 11.17 -15.05 -22.22
C ILE A 149 10.45 -14.89 -23.56
N ARG A 150 11.22 -14.78 -24.62
CA ARG A 150 10.72 -14.76 -26.00
C ARG A 150 11.03 -16.08 -26.67
N TYR A 151 10.06 -16.63 -27.35
CA TYR A 151 10.22 -17.87 -28.13
C TYR A 151 10.34 -17.56 -29.61
N ARG A 152 11.33 -18.17 -30.25
CA ARG A 152 11.45 -18.17 -31.72
C ARG A 152 11.42 -19.61 -32.21
N VAL A 153 10.35 -19.96 -32.88
CA VAL A 153 10.19 -21.31 -33.45
C VAL A 153 10.31 -21.23 -34.96
N ARG A 154 11.08 -22.14 -35.53
CA ARG A 154 11.20 -22.29 -36.96
C ARG A 154 10.72 -23.68 -37.36
N GLN A 155 9.69 -23.73 -38.18
CA GLN A 155 9.21 -24.98 -38.75
C GLN A 155 10.18 -25.44 -39.86
N THR A 156 10.74 -26.64 -39.68
CA THR A 156 11.66 -27.27 -40.65
C THR A 156 11.07 -28.54 -41.26
N ASP A 157 9.99 -29.07 -40.71
CA ASP A 157 9.31 -30.25 -41.22
C ASP A 157 8.02 -29.84 -41.99
N SER A 158 8.10 -29.97 -43.31
CA SER A 158 6.96 -29.64 -44.18
C SER A 158 5.75 -30.59 -44.07
N MET A 159 5.93 -31.72 -43.39
CA MET A 159 4.88 -32.73 -43.21
C MET A 159 3.98 -32.43 -42.01
N ILE A 160 4.38 -31.54 -41.10
CA ILE A 160 3.55 -31.11 -39.99
C ILE A 160 2.42 -30.20 -40.55
N LYS A 161 1.22 -30.71 -40.50
CA LYS A 161 0.01 -29.99 -40.91
C LYS A 161 -0.69 -29.41 -39.66
N ARG A 162 -1.32 -28.25 -39.85
CA ARG A 162 -2.22 -27.66 -38.84
C ARG A 162 -3.57 -28.39 -38.82
#